data_5e800091cc076f434ffef3049439d3f7
#
_entry.id   5e800091cc076f434ffef3049439d3f7
#
_cell.length_a   1.000
_cell.length_b   1.000
_cell.length_c   1.000
_cell.angle_alpha   90.00
_cell.angle_beta   90.00
_cell.angle_gamma   90.00
#
_symmetry.space_group_name_H-M   'P 1'
#
loop_
_entity.id
_entity.type
_entity.pdbx_description
1 polymer ?
#
loop_
_entity_poly.entity_id
_entity_poly.type
_entity_poly.pdbx_seq_one_letter_code
_entity_poly.pdbx_strand_id
1 'polypeptide(L)'
;ALSQQTAANHFDLVRFVPYSMPSLNIDMIDCHVDLFDHRFKWPVYINAMTGGTNKALEINTLLAKLAQACDLAIASGSLSAAIKDPSTKESFQTLRKHHPQGFIFANIGLSYDALGAQKAIDILHANALQVHLNAPQEIAMPEGDKDFTQWGKNLQSILSTVKVPVIVKEVGFGMSKETIHSLVNVGVNTIDVSGTGGTNFIQIENQRAGGGIQGLENYGFSTVESLLEAKNLDVCVLASGGVRNAYDVVKCLALGAKMVGLSRFFLDVVVEYPLEEAILRTKQFLTDIKHLMVILQCQTIADLTKKPLLFDPLLLSFLHQRQQ
;
A
#
# COMPACT_ATOMS: atom_id res chain seq x y z
N ALA A 1 12.88 7.92 -8.00
CA ALA A 1 12.50 7.17 -6.78
C ALA A 1 13.71 6.52 -6.11
N LEU A 2 14.62 5.87 -6.87
CA LEU A 2 15.78 5.14 -6.31
C LEU A 2 16.82 6.03 -5.61
N SER A 3 16.84 7.34 -5.84
CA SER A 3 17.84 8.29 -5.32
C SER A 3 17.32 9.26 -4.24
N GLN A 4 16.08 9.11 -3.78
CA GLN A 4 15.54 10.01 -2.76
C GLN A 4 16.11 9.70 -1.36
N GLN A 5 16.59 10.74 -0.65
CA GLN A 5 16.86 10.65 0.78
C GLN A 5 15.51 10.46 1.51
N THR A 6 15.45 9.47 2.38
CA THR A 6 14.27 9.21 3.21
C THR A 6 14.11 10.35 4.22
N ALA A 7 12.97 11.02 4.19
CA ALA A 7 12.52 11.91 5.26
C ALA A 7 12.45 11.14 6.60
N ALA A 8 12.43 11.87 7.73
CA ALA A 8 12.20 11.27 9.04
C ALA A 8 10.96 10.36 8.98
N ASN A 9 11.11 9.11 9.40
CA ASN A 9 10.05 8.13 9.29
C ASN A 9 9.35 7.96 10.64
N HIS A 10 8.04 8.25 10.69
CA HIS A 10 7.27 8.23 11.94
C HIS A 10 7.11 6.82 12.53
N PHE A 11 7.47 5.75 11.81
CA PHE A 11 7.60 4.43 12.44
C PHE A 11 8.65 4.42 13.56
N ASP A 12 9.66 5.28 13.50
CA ASP A 12 10.68 5.38 14.55
C ASP A 12 10.13 6.01 15.84
N LEU A 13 8.99 6.71 15.76
CA LEU A 13 8.28 7.33 16.86
C LEU A 13 7.31 6.38 17.59
N VAL A 14 7.20 5.12 17.13
CA VAL A 14 6.33 4.09 17.72
C VAL A 14 7.19 2.96 18.25
N ARG A 15 6.96 2.56 19.50
CA ARG A 15 7.68 1.45 20.13
C ARG A 15 6.70 0.51 20.82
N PHE A 16 6.98 -0.79 20.76
CA PHE A 16 6.30 -1.76 21.64
C PHE A 16 6.85 -1.68 23.06
N VAL A 17 5.99 -1.93 24.04
CA VAL A 17 6.45 -2.25 25.40
C VAL A 17 7.17 -3.60 25.34
N PRO A 18 8.45 -3.69 25.77
CA PRO A 18 9.23 -4.92 25.64
C PRO A 18 8.70 -6.04 26.52
N TYR A 19 8.73 -7.26 26.02
CA TYR A 19 8.40 -8.47 26.75
C TYR A 19 9.63 -9.38 26.81
N SER A 20 10.23 -9.50 27.99
CA SER A 20 11.57 -10.09 28.15
C SER A 20 11.57 -11.62 28.36
N MET A 21 10.41 -12.24 28.53
CA MET A 21 10.31 -13.69 28.78
C MET A 21 9.21 -14.32 27.89
N PRO A 22 9.46 -14.42 26.57
CA PRO A 22 8.50 -15.03 25.65
C PRO A 22 8.35 -16.53 25.90
N SER A 23 7.13 -17.04 25.69
CA SER A 23 6.77 -18.46 25.87
C SER A 23 6.20 -19.12 24.61
N LEU A 24 6.13 -18.38 23.48
CA LEU A 24 5.63 -18.90 22.21
C LEU A 24 6.76 -19.57 21.40
N ASN A 25 6.40 -20.67 20.71
CA ASN A 25 7.22 -21.24 19.67
C ASN A 25 6.83 -20.62 18.30
N ILE A 26 7.79 -20.42 17.40
CA ILE A 26 7.57 -19.88 16.06
C ILE A 26 6.57 -20.69 15.23
N ASP A 27 6.51 -22.00 15.43
CA ASP A 27 5.57 -22.89 14.74
C ASP A 27 4.11 -22.65 15.13
N MET A 28 3.87 -21.99 16.26
CA MET A 28 2.53 -21.62 16.72
C MET A 28 2.02 -20.32 16.09
N ILE A 29 2.87 -19.59 15.36
CA ILE A 29 2.53 -18.28 14.81
C ILE A 29 1.71 -18.42 13.54
N ASP A 30 0.47 -17.90 13.58
CA ASP A 30 -0.43 -17.80 12.45
C ASP A 30 -0.41 -16.37 11.88
N CYS A 31 0.15 -16.22 10.67
CA CYS A 31 0.21 -14.97 9.94
C CYS A 31 -0.93 -14.79 8.92
N HIS A 32 -1.88 -15.73 8.86
CA HIS A 32 -2.97 -15.63 7.91
C HIS A 32 -3.88 -14.41 8.18
N VAL A 33 -4.41 -13.87 7.08
CA VAL A 33 -5.36 -12.77 7.11
C VAL A 33 -6.53 -13.11 6.19
N ASP A 34 -7.74 -13.09 6.72
CA ASP A 34 -8.96 -13.24 5.92
C ASP A 34 -9.44 -11.85 5.49
N LEU A 35 -9.51 -11.64 4.16
CA LEU A 35 -9.96 -10.39 3.53
C LEU A 35 -10.46 -10.69 2.11
N PHE A 36 -11.56 -10.05 1.67
CA PHE A 36 -12.15 -10.22 0.33
C PHE A 36 -12.49 -11.68 -0.02
N ASP A 37 -13.06 -12.43 0.93
CA ASP A 37 -13.36 -13.87 0.81
C ASP A 37 -12.14 -14.72 0.41
N HIS A 38 -10.93 -14.20 0.69
CA HIS A 38 -9.67 -14.86 0.44
C HIS A 38 -8.83 -14.96 1.73
N ARG A 39 -8.19 -16.11 1.93
CA ARG A 39 -7.28 -16.34 3.05
C ARG A 39 -5.83 -16.12 2.59
N PHE A 40 -5.30 -14.96 2.89
CA PHE A 40 -3.90 -14.63 2.61
C PHE A 40 -2.98 -15.31 3.61
N LYS A 41 -1.91 -15.92 3.13
CA LYS A 41 -0.91 -16.57 3.98
C LYS A 41 -0.09 -15.59 4.81
N TRP A 42 0.09 -14.37 4.28
CA TRP A 42 0.90 -13.33 4.89
C TRP A 42 0.14 -12.00 4.96
N PRO A 43 0.36 -11.21 6.01
CA PRO A 43 -0.28 -9.90 6.16
C PRO A 43 0.40 -8.81 5.30
N VAL A 44 1.10 -9.19 4.26
CA VAL A 44 1.84 -8.28 3.37
C VAL A 44 1.55 -8.58 1.91
N TYR A 45 1.65 -7.56 1.07
CA TYR A 45 1.53 -7.67 -0.39
C TYR A 45 2.51 -6.76 -1.11
N ILE A 46 2.84 -7.11 -2.35
CA ILE A 46 3.64 -6.27 -3.25
C ILE A 46 2.75 -5.15 -3.76
N ASN A 47 3.01 -3.89 -3.34
CA ASN A 47 2.14 -2.77 -3.68
C ASN A 47 2.42 -2.23 -5.10
N ALA A 48 1.50 -1.41 -5.59
CA ALA A 48 1.52 -0.80 -6.92
C ALA A 48 2.79 0.02 -7.17
N MET A 49 3.45 -0.21 -8.30
CA MET A 49 4.69 0.48 -8.66
C MET A 49 4.74 0.89 -10.12
N THR A 50 4.81 -0.03 -11.06
CA THR A 50 5.24 0.25 -12.43
C THR A 50 4.40 -0.46 -13.49
N GLY A 51 4.44 0.07 -14.72
CA GLY A 51 3.79 -0.46 -15.91
C GLY A 51 4.02 0.44 -17.11
N GLY A 52 3.66 -0.02 -18.30
CA GLY A 52 3.64 0.78 -19.52
C GLY A 52 4.96 0.89 -20.29
N THR A 53 6.04 0.25 -19.85
CA THR A 53 7.35 0.29 -20.54
C THR A 53 8.01 -1.09 -20.59
N ASN A 54 9.01 -1.29 -21.46
CA ASN A 54 9.78 -2.54 -21.53
C ASN A 54 10.50 -2.83 -20.19
N LYS A 55 11.08 -1.81 -19.57
CA LYS A 55 11.70 -1.96 -18.26
C LYS A 55 10.69 -2.36 -17.16
N ALA A 56 9.48 -1.82 -17.24
CA ALA A 56 8.39 -2.22 -16.37
C ALA A 56 7.96 -3.68 -16.60
N LEU A 57 7.96 -4.15 -17.84
CA LEU A 57 7.70 -5.56 -18.17
C LEU A 57 8.71 -6.49 -17.49
N GLU A 58 10.00 -6.17 -17.54
CA GLU A 58 11.06 -6.96 -16.87
C GLU A 58 10.86 -7.00 -15.36
N ILE A 59 10.68 -5.84 -14.74
CA ILE A 59 10.47 -5.71 -13.28
C ILE A 59 9.20 -6.44 -12.84
N ASN A 60 8.08 -6.21 -13.53
CA ASN A 60 6.81 -6.85 -13.19
C ASN A 60 6.87 -8.38 -13.37
N THR A 61 7.65 -8.87 -14.34
CA THR A 61 7.89 -10.30 -14.52
C THR A 61 8.63 -10.90 -13.32
N LEU A 62 9.66 -10.23 -12.82
CA LEU A 62 10.41 -10.67 -11.64
C LEU A 62 9.54 -10.61 -10.37
N LEU A 63 8.80 -9.51 -10.19
CA LEU A 63 7.89 -9.33 -9.05
C LEU A 63 6.79 -10.40 -9.03
N ALA A 64 6.20 -10.74 -10.19
CA ALA A 64 5.18 -11.77 -10.29
C ALA A 64 5.72 -13.17 -9.95
N LYS A 65 6.94 -13.51 -10.42
CA LYS A 65 7.62 -14.77 -10.07
C LYS A 65 7.96 -14.83 -8.58
N LEU A 66 8.40 -13.71 -8.00
CA LEU A 66 8.65 -13.58 -6.57
C LEU A 66 7.36 -13.77 -5.77
N ALA A 67 6.27 -13.10 -6.17
CA ALA A 67 4.96 -13.22 -5.54
C ALA A 67 4.48 -14.67 -5.54
N GLN A 68 4.59 -15.37 -6.67
CA GLN A 68 4.24 -16.79 -6.79
C GLN A 68 5.08 -17.65 -5.86
N ALA A 69 6.40 -17.46 -5.82
CA ALA A 69 7.33 -18.29 -5.03
C ALA A 69 7.16 -18.08 -3.50
N CYS A 70 6.65 -16.90 -3.09
CA CYS A 70 6.47 -16.52 -1.69
C CYS A 70 5.00 -16.53 -1.24
N ASP A 71 4.07 -16.84 -2.14
CA ASP A 71 2.62 -16.84 -1.88
C ASP A 71 2.14 -15.47 -1.38
N LEU A 72 2.46 -14.42 -2.17
CA LEU A 72 2.11 -13.03 -1.88
C LEU A 72 1.11 -12.49 -2.89
N ALA A 73 0.17 -11.69 -2.43
CA ALA A 73 -0.63 -10.87 -3.33
C ALA A 73 0.23 -9.77 -3.98
N ILE A 74 -0.18 -9.30 -5.16
CA ILE A 74 0.54 -8.27 -5.91
C ILE A 74 -0.42 -7.27 -6.56
N ALA A 75 -0.07 -5.98 -6.49
CA ALA A 75 -0.78 -4.91 -7.18
C ALA A 75 -0.02 -4.45 -8.42
N SER A 76 -0.75 -4.14 -9.49
CA SER A 76 -0.17 -3.51 -10.67
C SER A 76 0.08 -2.02 -10.45
N GLY A 77 0.98 -1.43 -11.22
CA GLY A 77 0.98 0.03 -11.43
C GLY A 77 -0.32 0.46 -12.12
N SER A 78 -0.53 1.78 -12.24
CA SER A 78 -1.75 2.33 -12.86
C SER A 78 -1.95 1.80 -14.28
N LEU A 79 -3.10 1.18 -14.53
CA LEU A 79 -3.51 0.65 -15.84
C LEU A 79 -3.94 1.73 -16.84
N SER A 80 -3.88 3.00 -16.43
CA SER A 80 -4.15 4.15 -17.33
C SER A 80 -3.35 4.08 -18.61
N ALA A 81 -2.07 3.66 -18.54
CA ALA A 81 -1.22 3.49 -19.70
C ALA A 81 -1.78 2.42 -20.65
N ALA A 82 -2.16 1.25 -20.14
CA ALA A 82 -2.67 0.14 -20.93
C ALA A 82 -4.08 0.40 -21.53
N ILE A 83 -4.87 1.25 -20.88
CA ILE A 83 -6.18 1.67 -21.38
C ILE A 83 -6.01 2.69 -22.52
N LYS A 84 -5.07 3.64 -22.38
CA LYS A 84 -4.78 4.67 -23.39
C LYS A 84 -4.04 4.08 -24.61
N ASP A 85 -3.05 3.21 -24.36
CA ASP A 85 -2.22 2.56 -25.36
C ASP A 85 -2.19 1.04 -25.17
N PRO A 86 -2.97 0.29 -25.95
CA PRO A 86 -3.02 -1.18 -25.85
C PRO A 86 -1.69 -1.89 -26.06
N SER A 87 -0.69 -1.27 -26.72
CA SER A 87 0.63 -1.86 -26.92
C SER A 87 1.40 -2.08 -25.60
N THR A 88 1.03 -1.34 -24.54
CA THR A 88 1.67 -1.42 -23.23
C THR A 88 1.09 -2.52 -22.32
N LYS A 89 0.00 -3.19 -22.74
CA LYS A 89 -0.72 -4.20 -21.92
C LYS A 89 0.17 -5.33 -21.44
N GLU A 90 1.11 -5.79 -22.24
CA GLU A 90 1.98 -6.92 -21.89
C GLU A 90 2.75 -6.66 -20.60
N SER A 91 3.18 -5.41 -20.36
CA SER A 91 3.90 -5.01 -19.15
C SER A 91 3.08 -5.17 -17.85
N PHE A 92 1.77 -5.27 -17.97
CA PHE A 92 0.84 -5.54 -16.86
C PHE A 92 0.39 -7.00 -16.86
N GLN A 93 0.03 -7.57 -18.01
CA GLN A 93 -0.47 -8.94 -18.14
C GLN A 93 0.56 -9.99 -17.69
N THR A 94 1.86 -9.64 -17.71
CA THR A 94 2.92 -10.47 -17.16
C THR A 94 2.67 -10.85 -15.70
N LEU A 95 1.95 -10.02 -14.91
CA LEU A 95 1.59 -10.33 -13.53
C LEU A 95 0.73 -11.60 -13.47
N ARG A 96 -0.35 -11.66 -14.23
CA ARG A 96 -1.23 -12.83 -14.28
C ARG A 96 -0.55 -14.03 -14.93
N LYS A 97 0.26 -13.79 -15.98
CA LYS A 97 1.02 -14.85 -16.69
C LYS A 97 1.96 -15.60 -15.75
N HIS A 98 2.67 -14.89 -14.86
CA HIS A 98 3.66 -15.49 -13.95
C HIS A 98 3.16 -15.72 -12.53
N HIS A 99 1.93 -15.31 -12.23
CA HIS A 99 1.24 -15.61 -10.97
C HIS A 99 -0.21 -16.03 -11.25
N PRO A 100 -0.43 -17.16 -11.97
CA PRO A 100 -1.73 -17.49 -12.55
C PRO A 100 -2.84 -17.71 -11.54
N GLN A 101 -2.55 -18.20 -10.34
CA GLN A 101 -3.50 -18.44 -9.25
C GLN A 101 -3.42 -17.37 -8.14
N GLY A 102 -2.52 -16.40 -8.28
CA GLY A 102 -2.29 -15.40 -7.25
C GLY A 102 -3.39 -14.36 -7.14
N PHE A 103 -3.48 -13.74 -5.97
CA PHE A 103 -4.36 -12.61 -5.77
C PHE A 103 -3.73 -11.34 -6.35
N ILE A 104 -4.37 -10.78 -7.39
CA ILE A 104 -3.86 -9.60 -8.10
C ILE A 104 -4.83 -8.44 -7.93
N PHE A 105 -4.29 -7.29 -7.54
CA PHE A 105 -5.01 -6.03 -7.53
C PHE A 105 -4.75 -5.28 -8.84
N ALA A 106 -5.80 -4.94 -9.60
CA ALA A 106 -5.71 -3.91 -10.62
C ALA A 106 -5.61 -2.53 -9.96
N ASN A 107 -5.06 -1.54 -10.66
CA ASN A 107 -4.92 -0.19 -10.13
C ASN A 107 -5.29 0.86 -11.19
N ILE A 108 -6.08 1.87 -10.79
CA ILE A 108 -6.53 2.96 -11.65
C ILE A 108 -6.79 4.23 -10.85
N GLY A 109 -6.70 5.39 -11.48
CA GLY A 109 -7.02 6.68 -10.85
C GLY A 109 -8.51 7.04 -10.97
N LEU A 110 -8.97 7.99 -10.17
CA LEU A 110 -10.36 8.49 -10.19
C LEU A 110 -10.72 9.39 -11.38
N SER A 111 -9.81 9.66 -12.30
CA SER A 111 -10.13 10.24 -13.60
C SER A 111 -10.94 9.30 -14.51
N TYR A 112 -10.99 8.01 -14.15
CA TYR A 112 -11.78 6.98 -14.84
C TYR A 112 -13.07 6.66 -14.10
N ASP A 113 -14.10 6.32 -14.86
CA ASP A 113 -15.39 5.81 -14.41
C ASP A 113 -15.42 4.28 -14.29
N ALA A 114 -16.61 3.71 -14.09
CA ALA A 114 -16.81 2.26 -14.00
C ALA A 114 -16.37 1.49 -15.27
N LEU A 115 -16.48 2.08 -16.45
CA LEU A 115 -16.04 1.43 -17.70
C LEU A 115 -14.52 1.32 -17.74
N GLY A 116 -13.82 2.38 -17.32
CA GLY A 116 -12.36 2.38 -17.20
C GLY A 116 -11.90 1.37 -16.13
N ALA A 117 -12.58 1.34 -14.99
CA ALA A 117 -12.32 0.39 -13.91
C ALA A 117 -12.51 -1.07 -14.36
N GLN A 118 -13.59 -1.38 -15.09
CA GLN A 118 -13.83 -2.72 -15.61
C GLN A 118 -12.74 -3.14 -16.61
N LYS A 119 -12.32 -2.23 -17.53
CA LYS A 119 -11.20 -2.51 -18.43
C LYS A 119 -9.91 -2.85 -17.69
N ALA A 120 -9.61 -2.13 -16.59
CA ALA A 120 -8.44 -2.41 -15.77
C ALA A 120 -8.51 -3.82 -15.13
N ILE A 121 -9.68 -4.19 -14.60
CA ILE A 121 -9.94 -5.51 -14.05
C ILE A 121 -9.75 -6.61 -15.12
N ASP A 122 -10.33 -6.41 -16.29
CA ASP A 122 -10.33 -7.39 -17.39
C ASP A 122 -8.91 -7.62 -17.94
N ILE A 123 -8.09 -6.57 -18.09
CA ILE A 123 -6.70 -6.67 -18.57
C ILE A 123 -5.88 -7.66 -17.70
N LEU A 124 -6.12 -7.70 -16.41
CA LEU A 124 -5.37 -8.53 -15.46
C LEU A 124 -6.14 -9.77 -14.98
N HIS A 125 -7.42 -9.90 -15.32
CA HIS A 125 -8.32 -10.82 -14.61
C HIS A 125 -8.14 -10.65 -13.09
N ALA A 126 -8.23 -9.40 -12.63
CA ALA A 126 -7.87 -9.02 -11.27
C ALA A 126 -8.90 -9.49 -10.25
N ASN A 127 -8.43 -9.82 -9.04
CA ASN A 127 -9.26 -10.28 -7.93
C ASN A 127 -9.86 -9.12 -7.13
N ALA A 128 -9.21 -7.94 -7.17
CA ALA A 128 -9.67 -6.71 -6.54
C ALA A 128 -9.16 -5.49 -7.31
N LEU A 129 -9.73 -4.32 -7.03
CA LEU A 129 -9.37 -3.06 -7.67
C LEU A 129 -8.88 -2.05 -6.63
N GLN A 130 -7.69 -1.52 -6.82
CA GLN A 130 -7.23 -0.31 -6.14
C GLN A 130 -7.61 0.92 -6.97
N VAL A 131 -8.31 1.86 -6.35
CA VAL A 131 -8.62 3.17 -6.93
C VAL A 131 -7.78 4.20 -6.19
N HIS A 132 -6.80 4.80 -6.88
CA HIS A 132 -5.88 5.71 -6.22
C HIS A 132 -6.35 7.16 -6.27
N LEU A 133 -6.09 7.84 -5.14
CA LEU A 133 -6.24 9.27 -4.94
C LEU A 133 -4.84 9.90 -5.02
N ASN A 134 -4.62 10.79 -5.98
CA ASN A 134 -3.30 11.40 -6.19
C ASN A 134 -3.38 12.90 -6.47
N ALA A 135 -4.38 13.59 -5.88
CA ALA A 135 -4.61 15.01 -6.13
C ALA A 135 -3.35 15.88 -5.93
N PRO A 136 -2.54 15.72 -4.86
CA PRO A 136 -1.32 16.50 -4.71
C PRO A 136 -0.30 16.26 -5.83
N GLN A 137 -0.19 15.02 -6.32
CA GLN A 137 0.65 14.69 -7.46
C GLN A 137 0.13 15.33 -8.75
N GLU A 138 -1.16 15.20 -9.04
CA GLU A 138 -1.79 15.79 -10.23
C GLU A 138 -1.62 17.33 -10.24
N ILE A 139 -1.74 17.98 -9.09
CA ILE A 139 -1.49 19.41 -8.96
C ILE A 139 -0.02 19.76 -9.24
N ALA A 140 0.92 18.92 -8.82
CA ALA A 140 2.34 19.15 -9.05
C ALA A 140 2.77 18.90 -10.51
N MET A 141 2.09 17.99 -11.22
CA MET A 141 2.38 17.66 -12.63
C MET A 141 1.94 18.81 -13.54
N PRO A 142 2.79 19.31 -14.48
CA PRO A 142 2.36 20.29 -15.47
C PRO A 142 1.17 19.83 -16.32
N GLU A 143 1.16 18.56 -16.74
CA GLU A 143 0.11 17.92 -17.51
C GLU A 143 -0.96 17.25 -16.66
N GLY A 144 -0.86 17.35 -15.33
CA GLY A 144 -1.77 16.71 -14.39
C GLY A 144 -3.15 17.35 -14.37
N ASP A 145 -4.11 16.59 -13.89
CA ASP A 145 -5.49 17.02 -13.78
C ASP A 145 -5.64 18.14 -12.72
N LYS A 146 -6.42 19.16 -13.02
CA LYS A 146 -6.69 20.29 -12.09
C LYS A 146 -8.17 20.38 -11.75
N ASP A 147 -9.01 19.53 -12.34
CA ASP A 147 -10.44 19.43 -12.05
C ASP A 147 -10.78 18.08 -11.43
N PHE A 148 -11.07 18.08 -10.16
CA PHE A 148 -11.44 16.89 -9.38
C PHE A 148 -12.94 16.75 -9.15
N THR A 149 -13.77 17.59 -9.79
CA THR A 149 -15.24 17.66 -9.57
C THR A 149 -15.96 16.36 -9.92
N GLN A 150 -15.39 15.54 -10.81
CA GLN A 150 -15.97 14.27 -11.21
C GLN A 150 -15.55 13.09 -10.33
N TRP A 151 -14.54 13.24 -9.48
CA TRP A 151 -14.00 12.12 -8.69
C TRP A 151 -15.05 11.42 -7.82
N GLY A 152 -15.91 12.19 -7.14
CA GLY A 152 -16.98 11.62 -6.32
C GLY A 152 -17.99 10.79 -7.13
N LYS A 153 -18.39 11.29 -8.31
CA LYS A 153 -19.32 10.58 -9.22
C LYS A 153 -18.66 9.33 -9.80
N ASN A 154 -17.41 9.43 -10.22
CA ASN A 154 -16.67 8.29 -10.75
C ASN A 154 -16.52 7.19 -9.69
N LEU A 155 -16.18 7.56 -8.45
CA LEU A 155 -16.07 6.61 -7.34
C LEU A 155 -17.42 5.90 -7.09
N GLN A 156 -18.52 6.63 -7.01
CA GLN A 156 -19.87 6.06 -6.84
C GLN A 156 -20.21 5.10 -7.99
N SER A 157 -19.92 5.50 -9.24
CA SER A 157 -20.11 4.65 -10.43
C SER A 157 -19.28 3.35 -10.35
N ILE A 158 -18.02 3.44 -9.94
CA ILE A 158 -17.15 2.27 -9.74
C ILE A 158 -17.74 1.36 -8.67
N LEU A 159 -18.02 1.88 -7.47
CA LEU A 159 -18.53 1.10 -6.34
C LEU A 159 -19.85 0.39 -6.65
N SER A 160 -20.73 1.02 -7.45
CA SER A 160 -22.04 0.42 -7.81
C SER A 160 -21.96 -0.59 -8.94
N THR A 161 -20.89 -0.61 -9.74
CA THR A 161 -20.86 -1.37 -11.00
C THR A 161 -19.89 -2.55 -10.95
N VAL A 162 -18.67 -2.36 -10.42
CA VAL A 162 -17.66 -3.41 -10.42
C VAL A 162 -18.01 -4.48 -9.37
N LYS A 163 -17.71 -5.74 -9.69
CA LYS A 163 -18.07 -6.89 -8.86
C LYS A 163 -16.95 -7.41 -7.97
N VAL A 164 -15.73 -6.91 -8.20
CA VAL A 164 -14.59 -7.24 -7.36
C VAL A 164 -14.49 -6.25 -6.19
N PRO A 165 -13.89 -6.63 -5.07
CA PRO A 165 -13.62 -5.70 -3.97
C PRO A 165 -12.87 -4.45 -4.43
N VAL A 166 -13.25 -3.28 -3.90
CA VAL A 166 -12.63 -1.99 -4.22
C VAL A 166 -11.91 -1.46 -2.99
N ILE A 167 -10.65 -1.09 -3.19
CA ILE A 167 -9.81 -0.42 -2.19
C ILE A 167 -9.55 1.02 -2.67
N VAL A 168 -9.93 2.02 -1.90
CA VAL A 168 -9.54 3.40 -2.18
C VAL A 168 -8.20 3.69 -1.50
N LYS A 169 -7.23 4.13 -2.30
CA LYS A 169 -5.84 4.19 -1.87
C LYS A 169 -5.24 5.57 -2.12
N GLU A 170 -4.52 6.10 -1.14
CA GLU A 170 -3.62 7.23 -1.32
C GLU A 170 -2.28 6.80 -1.93
N VAL A 171 -1.44 7.72 -2.36
CA VAL A 171 -0.19 7.41 -3.09
C VAL A 171 1.08 7.90 -2.38
N GLY A 172 0.99 8.39 -1.16
CA GLY A 172 2.16 8.83 -0.39
C GLY A 172 1.95 10.11 0.41
N PHE A 173 0.68 10.55 0.58
CA PHE A 173 0.33 11.75 1.34
C PHE A 173 -0.58 11.46 2.54
N GLY A 174 -0.99 10.19 2.71
CA GLY A 174 -1.82 9.75 3.83
C GLY A 174 -3.27 10.18 3.73
N MET A 175 -4.07 9.73 4.69
CA MET A 175 -5.49 10.07 4.78
C MET A 175 -5.80 10.65 6.15
N SER A 176 -6.52 11.76 6.18
CA SER A 176 -7.10 12.30 7.39
C SER A 176 -8.43 11.63 7.73
N LYS A 177 -8.86 11.75 8.98
CA LYS A 177 -10.17 11.28 9.47
C LYS A 177 -11.32 11.85 8.63
N GLU A 178 -11.24 13.12 8.22
CA GLU A 178 -12.23 13.78 7.39
C GLU A 178 -12.32 13.13 5.99
N THR A 179 -11.17 12.83 5.39
CA THR A 179 -11.13 12.11 4.11
C THR A 179 -11.74 10.72 4.25
N ILE A 180 -11.35 9.98 5.30
CA ILE A 180 -11.86 8.62 5.54
C ILE A 180 -13.39 8.65 5.75
N HIS A 181 -13.91 9.57 6.56
CA HIS A 181 -15.37 9.75 6.73
C HIS A 181 -16.07 10.04 5.40
N SER A 182 -15.48 10.92 4.58
CA SER A 182 -16.07 11.24 3.26
C SER A 182 -16.12 10.01 2.36
N LEU A 183 -15.08 9.15 2.39
CA LEU A 183 -15.04 7.91 1.63
C LEU A 183 -16.05 6.88 2.15
N VAL A 184 -16.16 6.72 3.47
CA VAL A 184 -17.15 5.80 4.09
C VAL A 184 -18.57 6.23 3.75
N ASN A 185 -18.86 7.53 3.79
CA ASN A 185 -20.18 8.08 3.46
C ASN A 185 -20.61 7.80 2.00
N VAL A 186 -19.68 7.60 1.09
CA VAL A 186 -20.00 7.22 -0.30
C VAL A 186 -19.96 5.71 -0.53
N GLY A 187 -19.76 4.90 0.54
CA GLY A 187 -19.85 3.44 0.50
C GLY A 187 -18.49 2.73 0.38
N VAL A 188 -17.37 3.42 0.57
CA VAL A 188 -16.05 2.78 0.65
C VAL A 188 -15.94 2.05 1.98
N ASN A 189 -15.63 0.75 1.94
CA ASN A 189 -15.44 -0.09 3.11
C ASN A 189 -14.00 -0.58 3.31
N THR A 190 -13.11 -0.30 2.35
CA THR A 190 -11.69 -0.64 2.45
C THR A 190 -10.82 0.48 1.90
N ILE A 191 -9.83 0.90 2.66
CA ILE A 191 -8.86 1.94 2.29
C ILE A 191 -7.41 1.44 2.44
N ASP A 192 -6.48 2.03 1.67
CA ASP A 192 -5.04 1.95 1.91
C ASP A 192 -4.54 3.38 2.17
N VAL A 193 -4.12 3.63 3.38
CA VAL A 193 -3.79 5.00 3.82
C VAL A 193 -2.56 5.60 3.14
N SER A 194 -1.61 4.80 2.69
CA SER A 194 -0.41 5.19 1.92
C SER A 194 0.17 6.57 2.28
N GLY A 195 0.73 6.67 3.48
CA GLY A 195 1.22 7.94 4.02
C GLY A 195 2.64 8.31 3.56
N THR A 196 3.10 9.48 4.05
CA THR A 196 4.47 9.96 3.82
C THR A 196 5.51 9.06 4.50
N GLY A 197 6.78 9.23 4.13
CA GLY A 197 7.92 8.44 4.63
C GLY A 197 8.52 7.49 3.61
N GLY A 198 7.88 7.35 2.44
CA GLY A 198 8.38 6.61 1.27
C GLY A 198 8.69 7.54 0.09
N THR A 199 8.29 7.12 -1.12
CA THR A 199 8.43 7.92 -2.35
C THR A 199 7.58 9.19 -2.25
N ASN A 200 8.23 10.34 -2.44
CA ASN A 200 7.55 11.63 -2.52
C ASN A 200 7.32 11.99 -4.00
N PHE A 201 6.09 11.81 -4.47
CA PHE A 201 5.75 12.06 -5.87
C PHE A 201 5.83 13.55 -6.23
N ILE A 202 5.58 14.46 -5.29
CA ILE A 202 5.74 15.91 -5.55
C ILE A 202 7.20 16.25 -5.83
N GLN A 203 8.16 15.69 -5.06
CA GLN A 203 9.58 15.90 -5.33
C GLN A 203 9.97 15.36 -6.71
N ILE A 204 9.44 14.20 -7.11
CA ILE A 204 9.70 13.63 -8.43
C ILE A 204 9.17 14.56 -9.53
N GLU A 205 7.92 15.02 -9.40
CA GLU A 205 7.30 15.90 -10.39
C GLU A 205 7.97 17.27 -10.45
N ASN A 206 8.34 17.86 -9.31
CA ASN A 206 9.09 19.09 -9.26
C ASN A 206 10.46 18.97 -9.97
N GLN A 207 11.17 17.86 -9.77
CA GLN A 207 12.44 17.61 -10.47
C GLN A 207 12.24 17.45 -11.97
N ARG A 208 11.18 16.73 -12.39
CA ARG A 208 10.82 16.51 -13.80
C ARG A 208 10.42 17.81 -14.50
N ALA A 209 9.66 18.66 -13.84
CA ALA A 209 9.16 19.93 -14.39
C ALA A 209 10.16 21.08 -14.30
N GLY A 210 11.30 20.91 -13.62
CA GLY A 210 12.26 21.99 -13.37
C GLY A 210 11.75 23.05 -12.38
N GLY A 211 10.75 22.72 -11.57
CA GLY A 211 10.13 23.60 -10.56
C GLY A 211 8.73 23.11 -10.19
N GLY A 212 8.12 23.71 -9.15
CA GLY A 212 6.79 23.34 -8.69
C GLY A 212 6.31 24.20 -7.54
N ILE A 213 5.25 23.82 -6.84
CA ILE A 213 4.75 24.52 -5.67
C ILE A 213 5.71 24.27 -4.51
N GLN A 214 6.41 25.33 -4.10
CA GLN A 214 7.37 25.28 -3.01
C GLN A 214 6.67 24.92 -1.69
N GLY A 215 7.21 23.95 -0.96
CA GLY A 215 6.70 23.49 0.32
C GLY A 215 5.65 22.36 0.22
N LEU A 216 5.06 22.14 -0.96
CA LEU A 216 4.06 21.08 -1.14
C LEU A 216 4.64 19.67 -0.91
N GLU A 217 5.94 19.50 -1.05
CA GLU A 217 6.65 18.25 -0.73
C GLU A 217 6.52 17.81 0.74
N ASN A 218 6.13 18.73 1.63
CA ASN A 218 5.89 18.48 3.05
C ASN A 218 4.40 18.24 3.38
N TYR A 219 3.53 18.27 2.36
CA TYR A 219 2.09 18.06 2.54
C TYR A 219 1.77 16.60 2.86
N GLY A 220 0.79 16.40 3.77
CA GLY A 220 0.21 15.10 4.08
C GLY A 220 0.56 14.55 5.45
N PHE A 221 0.03 13.39 5.76
CA PHE A 221 0.26 12.63 6.98
C PHE A 221 1.15 11.42 6.70
N SER A 222 1.95 11.04 7.68
CA SER A 222 2.67 9.77 7.66
C SER A 222 1.70 8.59 7.71
N THR A 223 2.18 7.41 7.34
CA THR A 223 1.40 6.17 7.48
C THR A 223 0.96 5.94 8.93
N VAL A 224 1.82 6.24 9.91
CA VAL A 224 1.49 6.12 11.33
C VAL A 224 0.37 7.08 11.72
N GLU A 225 0.47 8.36 11.36
CA GLU A 225 -0.57 9.36 11.63
C GLU A 225 -1.90 8.96 10.97
N SER A 226 -1.87 8.52 9.72
CA SER A 226 -3.08 8.09 9.00
C SER A 226 -3.72 6.84 9.60
N LEU A 227 -2.92 5.90 10.13
CA LEU A 227 -3.46 4.76 10.90
C LEU A 227 -4.10 5.20 12.21
N LEU A 228 -3.53 6.21 12.88
CA LEU A 228 -4.12 6.80 14.09
C LEU A 228 -5.43 7.57 13.77
N GLU A 229 -5.49 8.26 12.64
CA GLU A 229 -6.72 8.91 12.12
C GLU A 229 -7.83 7.91 11.79
N ALA A 230 -7.47 6.74 11.26
CA ALA A 230 -8.41 5.67 10.90
C ALA A 230 -8.92 4.89 12.12
N LYS A 231 -8.28 5.04 13.29
CA LYS A 231 -8.62 4.28 14.49
C LYS A 231 -10.08 4.55 14.91
N ASN A 232 -10.80 3.47 15.21
CA ASN A 232 -12.21 3.47 15.62
C ASN A 232 -13.21 3.91 14.52
N LEU A 233 -12.79 4.01 13.26
CA LEU A 233 -13.70 4.16 12.14
C LEU A 233 -14.14 2.80 11.61
N ASP A 234 -15.37 2.71 11.13
CA ASP A 234 -15.94 1.49 10.54
C ASP A 234 -15.48 1.32 9.10
N VAL A 235 -14.19 1.01 8.94
CA VAL A 235 -13.54 0.80 7.65
C VAL A 235 -12.39 -0.19 7.79
N CYS A 236 -12.25 -1.08 6.82
CA CYS A 236 -11.09 -1.96 6.73
C CYS A 236 -9.87 -1.15 6.25
N VAL A 237 -8.79 -1.18 7.03
CA VAL A 237 -7.59 -0.37 6.73
C VAL A 237 -6.46 -1.26 6.28
N LEU A 238 -5.93 -0.96 5.11
CA LEU A 238 -4.62 -1.41 4.65
C LEU A 238 -3.60 -0.27 4.87
N ALA A 239 -2.35 -0.61 5.04
CA ALA A 239 -1.29 0.37 5.22
C ALA A 239 -0.21 0.22 4.15
N SER A 240 0.27 1.32 3.64
CA SER A 240 1.48 1.40 2.82
C SER A 240 2.11 2.79 2.95
N GLY A 241 3.28 3.00 2.34
CA GLY A 241 4.03 4.25 2.45
C GLY A 241 5.07 4.22 3.57
N GLY A 242 6.34 4.32 3.22
CA GLY A 242 7.45 4.40 4.16
C GLY A 242 7.76 3.14 4.98
N VAL A 243 7.12 2.02 4.72
CA VAL A 243 7.38 0.72 5.39
C VAL A 243 8.70 0.14 4.88
N ARG A 244 9.68 -0.05 5.77
CA ARG A 244 11.06 -0.38 5.42
C ARG A 244 11.45 -1.84 5.67
N ASN A 245 10.88 -2.43 6.73
CA ASN A 245 11.29 -3.73 7.27
C ASN A 245 10.15 -4.45 7.99
N ALA A 246 10.38 -5.67 8.44
CA ALA A 246 9.39 -6.48 9.16
C ALA A 246 8.88 -5.82 10.45
N TYR A 247 9.73 -5.02 11.12
CA TYR A 247 9.33 -4.33 12.35
C TYR A 247 8.31 -3.22 12.09
N ASP A 248 8.47 -2.47 10.98
CA ASP A 248 7.49 -1.48 10.55
C ASP A 248 6.16 -2.15 10.13
N VAL A 249 6.22 -3.35 9.48
CA VAL A 249 5.02 -4.14 9.17
C VAL A 249 4.25 -4.48 10.46
N VAL A 250 4.94 -5.01 11.47
CA VAL A 250 4.30 -5.40 12.73
C VAL A 250 3.72 -4.17 13.46
N LYS A 251 4.36 -2.99 13.34
CA LYS A 251 3.79 -1.73 13.85
C LYS A 251 2.51 -1.32 13.12
N CYS A 252 2.46 -1.43 11.77
CA CYS A 252 1.23 -1.16 11.01
C CYS A 252 0.08 -2.07 11.49
N LEU A 253 0.36 -3.37 11.63
CA LEU A 253 -0.65 -4.35 12.09
C LEU A 253 -1.12 -4.05 13.51
N ALA A 254 -0.20 -3.69 14.42
CA ALA A 254 -0.54 -3.29 15.79
C ALA A 254 -1.35 -1.98 15.85
N LEU A 255 -1.15 -1.08 14.89
CA LEU A 255 -1.93 0.15 14.73
C LEU A 255 -3.30 -0.07 14.06
N GLY A 256 -3.63 -1.32 13.68
CA GLY A 256 -4.95 -1.70 13.18
C GLY A 256 -5.02 -1.98 11.68
N ALA A 257 -3.91 -1.91 10.95
CA ALA A 257 -3.90 -2.32 9.56
C ALA A 257 -4.19 -3.83 9.41
N LYS A 258 -5.01 -4.20 8.44
CA LYS A 258 -5.34 -5.58 8.11
C LYS A 258 -4.23 -6.24 7.29
N MET A 259 -3.68 -5.52 6.33
CA MET A 259 -2.53 -5.92 5.51
C MET A 259 -1.62 -4.72 5.23
N VAL A 260 -0.38 -5.00 4.87
CA VAL A 260 0.65 -3.98 4.64
C VAL A 260 1.25 -4.13 3.24
N GLY A 261 1.15 -3.07 2.45
CA GLY A 261 1.73 -2.99 1.10
C GLY A 261 3.14 -2.42 1.13
N LEU A 262 4.09 -3.13 0.53
CA LEU A 262 5.47 -2.65 0.37
C LEU A 262 5.79 -2.52 -1.12
N SER A 263 6.38 -1.37 -1.49
CA SER A 263 6.89 -1.13 -2.85
C SER A 263 8.41 -1.22 -2.87
N ARG A 264 9.08 -0.35 -2.14
CA ARG A 264 10.53 -0.17 -2.21
C ARG A 264 11.31 -1.45 -1.88
N PHE A 265 10.94 -2.14 -0.79
CA PHE A 265 11.59 -3.38 -0.40
C PHE A 265 11.59 -4.42 -1.53
N PHE A 266 10.41 -4.68 -2.13
CA PHE A 266 10.30 -5.68 -3.19
C PHE A 266 10.97 -5.23 -4.50
N LEU A 267 10.94 -3.93 -4.81
CA LEU A 267 11.64 -3.39 -5.97
C LEU A 267 13.16 -3.58 -5.83
N ASP A 268 13.72 -3.16 -4.68
CA ASP A 268 15.16 -3.28 -4.42
C ASP A 268 15.62 -4.73 -4.49
N VAL A 269 14.85 -5.65 -3.88
CA VAL A 269 15.18 -7.07 -3.87
C VAL A 269 15.23 -7.69 -5.28
N VAL A 270 14.30 -7.33 -6.18
CA VAL A 270 14.31 -7.90 -7.56
C VAL A 270 15.24 -7.17 -8.51
N VAL A 271 15.67 -5.95 -8.20
CA VAL A 271 16.59 -5.17 -9.01
C VAL A 271 18.05 -5.45 -8.63
N GLU A 272 18.32 -5.64 -7.33
CA GLU A 272 19.68 -5.78 -6.80
C GLU A 272 20.17 -7.24 -6.80
N TYR A 273 19.26 -8.22 -6.77
CA TYR A 273 19.62 -9.63 -6.61
C TYR A 273 19.03 -10.52 -7.72
N PRO A 274 19.70 -11.62 -8.07
CA PRO A 274 19.10 -12.69 -8.87
C PRO A 274 17.80 -13.20 -8.22
N LEU A 275 16.86 -13.69 -9.02
CA LEU A 275 15.52 -14.08 -8.55
C LEU A 275 15.55 -15.09 -7.38
N GLU A 276 16.45 -16.06 -7.42
CA GLU A 276 16.58 -17.08 -6.37
C GLU A 276 16.99 -16.45 -5.03
N GLU A 277 17.96 -15.55 -5.05
CA GLU A 277 18.38 -14.80 -3.88
C GLU A 277 17.27 -13.84 -3.40
N ALA A 278 16.57 -13.16 -4.32
CA ALA A 278 15.42 -12.32 -4.02
C ALA A 278 14.31 -13.10 -3.27
N ILE A 279 14.05 -14.34 -3.70
CA ILE A 279 13.09 -15.25 -3.02
C ILE A 279 13.57 -15.60 -1.61
N LEU A 280 14.85 -15.92 -1.43
CA LEU A 280 15.40 -16.24 -0.11
C LEU A 280 15.29 -15.05 0.85
N ARG A 281 15.67 -13.86 0.40
CA ARG A 281 15.56 -12.62 1.19
C ARG A 281 14.11 -12.28 1.55
N THR A 282 13.20 -12.48 0.63
CA THR A 282 11.76 -12.31 0.89
C THR A 282 11.25 -13.31 1.92
N LYS A 283 11.61 -14.58 1.81
CA LYS A 283 11.24 -15.60 2.80
C LYS A 283 11.83 -15.30 4.19
N GLN A 284 13.07 -14.76 4.25
CA GLN A 284 13.65 -14.32 5.51
C GLN A 284 12.87 -13.17 6.10
N PHE A 285 12.54 -12.14 5.31
CA PHE A 285 11.69 -11.02 5.74
C PHE A 285 10.33 -11.48 6.29
N LEU A 286 9.69 -12.45 5.64
CA LEU A 286 8.42 -13.03 6.12
C LEU A 286 8.61 -13.82 7.43
N THR A 287 9.74 -14.51 7.59
CA THR A 287 10.10 -15.20 8.82
C THR A 287 10.38 -14.20 9.96
N ASP A 288 10.99 -13.05 9.65
CA ASP A 288 11.25 -12.00 10.64
C ASP A 288 9.96 -11.43 11.23
N ILE A 289 8.86 -11.37 10.46
CA ILE A 289 7.53 -11.03 11.01
C ILE A 289 7.12 -12.04 12.10
N LYS A 290 7.30 -13.34 11.84
CA LYS A 290 7.00 -14.38 12.85
C LYS A 290 7.89 -14.26 14.09
N HIS A 291 9.20 -14.01 13.90
CA HIS A 291 10.13 -13.81 15.03
C HIS A 291 9.68 -12.63 15.92
N LEU A 292 9.26 -11.53 15.30
CA LEU A 292 8.74 -10.36 16.02
C LEU A 292 7.45 -10.70 16.77
N MET A 293 6.54 -11.46 16.18
CA MET A 293 5.32 -11.92 16.84
C MET A 293 5.62 -12.82 18.04
N VAL A 294 6.64 -13.71 17.94
CA VAL A 294 7.08 -14.53 19.10
C VAL A 294 7.51 -13.65 20.26
N ILE A 295 8.43 -12.71 20.05
CA ILE A 295 8.91 -11.85 21.13
C ILE A 295 7.82 -10.90 21.68
N LEU A 296 6.81 -10.57 20.87
CA LEU A 296 5.66 -9.79 21.31
C LEU A 296 4.55 -10.63 21.93
N GLN A 297 4.74 -11.95 22.06
CA GLN A 297 3.71 -12.87 22.58
C GLN A 297 2.39 -12.75 21.84
N CYS A 298 2.44 -12.75 20.48
CA CYS A 298 1.30 -12.69 19.59
C CYS A 298 1.25 -13.97 18.75
N GLN A 299 0.26 -14.79 18.96
CA GLN A 299 0.07 -16.01 18.17
C GLN A 299 -0.58 -15.72 16.84
N THR A 300 -1.46 -14.72 16.77
CA THR A 300 -2.20 -14.30 15.58
C THR A 300 -1.97 -12.82 15.28
N ILE A 301 -2.28 -12.41 14.04
CA ILE A 301 -2.24 -10.98 13.66
C ILE A 301 -3.18 -10.15 14.54
N ALA A 302 -4.35 -10.68 14.91
CA ALA A 302 -5.29 -9.99 15.78
C ALA A 302 -4.73 -9.70 17.19
N ASP A 303 -3.77 -10.47 17.67
CA ASP A 303 -3.16 -10.22 18.98
C ASP A 303 -2.26 -9.00 18.98
N LEU A 304 -1.70 -8.61 17.81
CA LEU A 304 -0.87 -7.41 17.68
C LEU A 304 -1.64 -6.13 18.04
N THR A 305 -2.93 -6.05 17.68
CA THR A 305 -3.75 -4.86 17.98
C THR A 305 -4.00 -4.65 19.48
N LYS A 306 -3.78 -5.68 20.29
CA LYS A 306 -3.94 -5.64 21.75
C LYS A 306 -2.67 -5.26 22.49
N LYS A 307 -1.54 -5.14 21.77
CA LYS A 307 -0.24 -4.84 22.39
C LYS A 307 -0.11 -3.36 22.73
N PRO A 308 0.38 -3.04 23.93
CA PRO A 308 0.60 -1.66 24.30
C PRO A 308 1.73 -1.06 23.46
N LEU A 309 1.46 0.13 22.91
CA LEU A 309 2.40 0.94 22.15
C LEU A 309 2.78 2.18 22.95
N LEU A 310 4.03 2.57 22.83
CA LEU A 310 4.55 3.84 23.32
C LEU A 310 4.74 4.78 22.11
N PHE A 311 4.25 5.98 22.23
CA PHE A 311 4.37 7.03 21.24
C PHE A 311 5.34 8.11 21.72
N ASP A 312 6.17 8.58 20.80
CA ASP A 312 7.01 9.76 21.03
C ASP A 312 6.14 11.01 21.29
N PRO A 313 6.63 12.02 22.05
CA PRO A 313 5.89 13.26 22.30
C PRO A 313 5.32 13.92 21.05
N LEU A 314 5.98 13.83 19.89
CA LEU A 314 5.47 14.38 18.63
C LEU A 314 4.13 13.74 18.22
N LEU A 315 4.06 12.40 18.27
CA LEU A 315 2.80 11.68 17.97
C LEU A 315 1.73 11.88 19.03
N LEU A 316 2.12 12.03 20.31
CA LEU A 316 1.18 12.37 21.39
C LEU A 316 0.60 13.77 21.16
N SER A 317 1.41 14.74 20.75
CA SER A 317 0.94 16.08 20.39
C SER A 317 -0.02 16.04 19.20
N PHE A 318 0.30 15.27 18.16
CA PHE A 318 -0.60 15.06 17.02
C PHE A 318 -1.96 14.50 17.48
N LEU A 319 -1.97 13.41 18.26
CA LEU A 319 -3.19 12.81 18.78
C LEU A 319 -4.02 13.81 19.60
N HIS A 320 -3.39 14.60 20.47
CA HIS A 320 -4.09 15.62 21.26
C HIS A 320 -4.74 16.69 20.37
N GLN A 321 -4.04 17.16 19.34
CA GLN A 321 -4.58 18.15 18.38
C GLN A 321 -5.71 17.59 17.53
N ARG A 322 -5.70 16.28 17.23
CA ARG A 322 -6.71 15.62 16.37
C ARG A 322 -7.93 15.10 17.14
N GLN A 323 -7.91 15.12 18.47
CA GLN A 323 -9.04 14.74 19.33
C GLN A 323 -10.01 15.91 19.64
N GLN A 324 -9.64 17.12 19.23
CA GLN A 324 -10.50 18.30 19.30
C GLN A 324 -11.40 18.35 18.05
#